data_c51aae6f3f6a979ef20ba5461c57b64e
#
_entry.id   c51aae6f3f6a979ef20ba5461c57b64e
#
_cell.length_a   1.000
_cell.length_b   1.000
_cell.length_c   1.000
_cell.angle_alpha   90.00
_cell.angle_beta   90.00
_cell.angle_gamma   90.00
#
_symmetry.space_group_name_H-M   'P 1'
#
loop_
_entity.id
_entity.type
_entity.pdbx_description
1 polymer ?
#
loop_
_entity_poly.entity_id
_entity_poly.type
_entity_poly.pdbx_seq_one_letter_code
_entity_poly.pdbx_strand_id
1 'polypeptide(L)' 'MRGLVLIRLKTKNLKKFLGDLKKVSGIKDSFIVFGRFDAIALIEGETLNKLKEVVLSIQNIEGIKKTETLIEA' A
#
# COMPACT_ATOMS: atom_id res chain seq x y z
N MET A 1 7.99 -3.67 13.45
CA MET A 1 7.68 -4.64 12.38
C MET A 1 7.32 -3.89 11.11
N ARG A 2 7.93 -4.27 10.01
CA ARG A 2 7.77 -3.57 8.72
C ARG A 2 7.22 -4.51 7.67
N GLY A 3 6.62 -3.90 6.64
CA GLY A 3 6.15 -4.65 5.50
C GLY A 3 6.18 -3.82 4.24
N LEU A 4 6.04 -4.50 3.11
CA LEU A 4 5.88 -3.88 1.80
C LEU A 4 4.55 -4.32 1.23
N VAL A 5 3.80 -3.37 0.71
CA VAL A 5 2.58 -3.66 -0.03
C VAL A 5 2.82 -3.31 -1.48
N LEU A 6 2.82 -4.32 -2.33
CA LEU A 6 2.99 -4.18 -3.77
C LEU A 6 1.60 -4.03 -4.36
N ILE A 7 1.37 -2.96 -5.11
CA ILE A 7 0.03 -2.56 -5.54
C ILE A 7 -0.06 -2.52 -7.05
N ARG A 8 -1.08 -3.21 -7.58
CA ARG A 8 -1.43 -3.11 -8.98
C ARG A 8 -2.73 -2.32 -9.10
N LEU A 9 -2.73 -1.33 -9.98
CA LEU A 9 -3.85 -0.43 -10.14
C LEU A 9 -4.66 -0.76 -11.40
N LYS A 10 -5.97 -0.56 -11.31
CA LYS A 10 -6.84 -0.58 -12.49
C LYS A 10 -7.20 0.83 -12.94
N THR A 11 -6.93 1.83 -12.10
CA THR A 11 -7.12 3.24 -12.44
C THR A 11 -5.87 3.82 -13.07
N LYS A 12 -6.05 4.82 -13.94
CA LYS A 12 -4.94 5.60 -14.48
C LYS A 12 -4.76 6.92 -13.74
N ASN A 13 -5.64 7.21 -12.78
CA ASN A 13 -5.56 8.43 -12.00
C ASN A 13 -4.61 8.27 -10.83
N LEU A 14 -3.32 8.32 -11.12
CA LEU A 14 -2.26 8.13 -10.11
C LEU A 14 -2.27 9.22 -9.05
N LYS A 15 -2.61 10.44 -9.43
CA LYS A 15 -2.63 11.57 -8.50
C LYS A 15 -3.66 11.35 -7.40
N LYS A 16 -4.87 10.93 -7.78
CA LYS A 16 -5.93 10.64 -6.81
C LYS A 16 -5.52 9.48 -5.92
N PHE A 17 -4.98 8.41 -6.52
CA PHE A 17 -4.54 7.24 -5.76
C PHE A 17 -3.47 7.62 -4.73
N LEU A 18 -2.44 8.36 -5.12
CA LEU A 18 -1.39 8.79 -4.20
C LEU A 18 -1.94 9.67 -3.07
N GLY A 19 -2.90 10.54 -3.40
CA GLY A 19 -3.56 11.38 -2.39
C GLY A 19 -4.30 10.54 -1.36
N ASP A 20 -5.02 9.52 -1.82
CA ASP A 20 -5.74 8.61 -0.93
C ASP A 20 -4.78 7.77 -0.09
N LEU A 21 -3.68 7.31 -0.71
CA LEU A 21 -2.69 6.51 -0.03
C LEU A 21 -2.02 7.29 1.12
N LYS A 22 -1.75 8.56 0.91
CA LYS A 22 -1.14 9.42 1.93
C LYS A 22 -2.00 9.62 3.17
N LYS A 23 -3.30 9.37 3.07
CA LYS A 23 -4.22 9.48 4.20
C LYS A 23 -4.21 8.25 5.10
N VAL A 24 -3.60 7.17 4.66
CA VAL A 24 -3.58 5.93 5.45
C VAL A 24 -2.51 6.03 6.52
N SER A 25 -2.93 5.82 7.77
CA SER A 25 -2.00 5.77 8.90
C SER A 25 -1.17 4.49 8.82
N GLY A 26 0.11 4.58 9.18
CA GLY A 26 1.02 3.43 9.18
C GLY A 26 1.88 3.29 7.94
N ILE A 27 1.68 4.14 6.94
CA ILE A 27 2.54 4.17 5.77
C ILE A 27 3.73 5.07 6.04
N LYS A 28 4.93 4.51 5.91
CA LYS A 28 6.19 5.25 6.11
C LYS A 28 6.64 5.93 4.84
N ASP A 29 6.44 5.28 3.70
CA ASP A 29 6.84 5.82 2.41
C ASP A 29 6.05 5.11 1.32
N SER A 30 5.92 5.75 0.18
CA SER A 30 5.24 5.17 -0.96
C SER A 30 5.78 5.79 -2.24
N PHE A 31 5.80 5.01 -3.31
CA PHE A 31 6.29 5.49 -4.59
C PHE A 31 5.70 4.68 -5.73
N ILE A 32 5.68 5.30 -6.90
CA ILE A 32 5.25 4.67 -8.13
C ILE A 32 6.43 3.90 -8.72
N VAL A 33 6.14 2.72 -9.25
CA VAL A 33 7.14 1.87 -9.89
C VAL A 33 6.62 1.44 -11.26
N PHE A 34 7.51 0.91 -12.07
CA PHE A 34 7.17 0.32 -13.37
C PHE A 34 7.48 -1.17 -13.33
N GLY A 35 6.66 -1.97 -13.99
CA GLY A 35 6.86 -3.41 -14.07
C GLY A 35 5.59 -4.16 -13.73
N ARG A 36 5.73 -5.21 -12.92
CA ARG A 36 4.59 -6.06 -12.56
C ARG A 36 3.61 -5.39 -11.61
N PHE A 37 4.06 -4.35 -10.93
CA PHE A 37 3.23 -3.56 -10.01
C PHE A 37 3.35 -2.10 -10.38
N ASP A 38 2.43 -1.29 -9.90
CA ASP A 38 2.33 0.13 -10.23
C ASP A 38 2.78 1.01 -9.08
N ALA A 39 2.68 0.53 -7.84
CA ALA A 39 3.05 1.29 -6.66
C ALA A 39 3.54 0.37 -5.56
N ILE A 40 4.34 0.92 -4.66
CA ILE A 40 4.82 0.23 -3.46
C ILE A 40 4.56 1.13 -2.27
N ALA A 41 4.02 0.55 -1.19
CA ALA A 41 3.90 1.24 0.09
C ALA A 41 4.76 0.51 1.12
N LEU A 42 5.62 1.27 1.80
CA LEU A 42 6.39 0.77 2.93
C LEU A 42 5.57 1.04 4.18
N ILE A 43 5.23 0.00 4.91
CA ILE A 43 4.37 0.10 6.08
C ILE A 43 5.11 -0.34 7.34
N GLU A 44 4.66 0.18 8.47
CA GLU A 44 5.26 -0.11 9.77
C GLU A 44 4.16 -0.15 10.84
N GLY A 45 4.31 -1.05 11.79
CA GLY A 45 3.41 -1.17 12.92
C GLY A 45 4.08 -1.94 14.05
N GLU A 46 3.59 -1.77 15.27
CA GLU A 46 4.17 -2.41 16.43
C GLU A 46 3.91 -3.91 16.47
N THR A 47 2.80 -4.35 15.88
CA THR A 47 2.38 -5.75 15.90
C THR A 47 1.90 -6.16 14.52
N LEU A 48 1.80 -7.48 14.32
CA LEU A 48 1.23 -8.04 13.09
C LEU A 48 -0.21 -7.56 12.88
N ASN A 49 -1.00 -7.45 13.95
CA ASN A 49 -2.37 -6.97 13.83
C ASN A 49 -2.43 -5.52 13.33
N LYS A 50 -1.50 -4.68 13.77
CA LYS A 50 -1.42 -3.30 13.28
C LYS A 50 -1.07 -3.26 11.81
N LEU A 51 -0.15 -4.11 11.36
CA LEU A 51 0.16 -4.21 9.93
C LEU A 51 -1.04 -4.66 9.11
N LYS A 52 -1.81 -5.62 9.63
CA LYS A 52 -3.03 -6.07 8.95
C LYS A 52 -4.04 -4.94 8.80
N GLU A 53 -4.19 -4.11 9.82
CA GLU A 53 -5.06 -2.93 9.74
C GLU A 53 -4.63 -1.98 8.63
N VAL A 54 -3.33 -1.72 8.52
CA VAL A 54 -2.78 -0.86 7.48
C VAL A 54 -3.06 -1.46 6.10
N VAL A 55 -2.82 -2.76 5.93
CA VAL A 55 -3.06 -3.45 4.66
C VAL A 55 -4.53 -3.35 4.26
N LEU A 56 -5.45 -3.58 5.21
CA LEU A 56 -6.88 -3.49 4.94
C LEU A 56 -7.28 -2.07 4.53
N SER A 57 -6.71 -1.06 5.19
CA SER A 57 -6.96 0.33 4.82
C SER A 57 -6.49 0.63 3.40
N ILE A 58 -5.34 0.10 3.02
CA ILE A 58 -4.83 0.25 1.65
C ILE A 58 -5.78 -0.43 0.66
N GLN A 59 -6.21 -1.66 0.96
CA GLN A 59 -7.08 -2.43 0.07
C GLN A 59 -8.44 -1.78 -0.14
N ASN A 60 -8.87 -0.90 0.76
CA ASN A 60 -10.13 -0.17 0.62
C ASN A 60 -10.02 1.05 -0.29
N ILE A 61 -8.82 1.41 -0.74
CA ILE A 61 -8.64 2.54 -1.64
C ILE A 61 -9.20 2.19 -3.02
N GLU A 62 -9.95 3.13 -3.59
CA GLU A 62 -10.53 2.97 -4.91
C GLU A 62 -9.44 2.89 -5.99
N GLY A 63 -9.64 2.00 -6.95
CA GLY A 63 -8.74 1.88 -8.10
C GLY A 63 -7.69 0.80 -7.98
N ILE A 64 -7.66 0.06 -6.88
CA ILE A 64 -6.74 -1.06 -6.72
C ILE A 64 -7.31 -2.30 -7.41
N LYS A 65 -6.46 -2.92 -8.21
CA LYS A 65 -6.78 -4.21 -8.86
C LYS A 65 -6.35 -5.38 -7.98
N LYS A 66 -5.15 -5.27 -7.40
CA LYS A 66 -4.53 -6.38 -6.69
C LYS A 66 -3.44 -5.85 -5.77
N THR A 67 -3.27 -6.48 -4.62
CA THR A 67 -2.15 -6.20 -3.72
C THR A 67 -1.44 -7.48 -3.35
N GLU A 68 -0.16 -7.36 -3.06
CA GLU A 68 0.64 -8.44 -2.53
C GLU A 68 1.45 -7.87 -1.38
N THR A 69 1.36 -8.52 -0.21
CA THR A 69 1.99 -8.01 1.00
C THR A 69 3.11 -8.92 1.46
N LEU A 70 4.27 -8.33 1.71
CA LEU A 70 5.42 -9.00 2.26
C LEU A 70 5.72 -8.42 3.63
N ILE A 71 5.81 -9.28 4.65
CA ILE A 71 6.07 -8.88 6.03
C ILE A 71 7.48 -9.33 6.39
N GLU A 72 8.26 -8.46 7.03
CA GLU A 72 9.60 -8.86 7.46
C GLU A 72 9.53 -9.95 8.53
N ALA A 73 10.42 -10.88 8.45
CA ALA A 73 10.52 -11.99 9.40
C ALA A 73 11.26 -11.57 10.68
#